data_e43adec6f863bdd41289237534d294d8
#
_entry.id   e43adec6f863bdd41289237534d294d8
#
_cell.length_a   1.000
_cell.length_b   1.000
_cell.length_c   1.000
_cell.angle_alpha   90.00
_cell.angle_beta   90.00
_cell.angle_gamma   90.00
#
_symmetry.space_group_name_H-M   'P 1'
#
loop_
_entity.id
_entity.type
_entity.pdbx_description
1 polymer ?
#
loop_
_entity_poly.entity_id
_entity_poly.type
_entity_poly.pdbx_seq_one_letter_code
_entity_poly.pdbx_strand_id
1 'polypeptide(L)'
;MVTIINQPSVQKDSFLAAVLPDVIKNNGTPQTYYFGEQLHVGDVGEEIFERFCKKWITQGKMTEITDLRKFTEYQKKDCDYACTYPNGKKLLMEVKCDTRKTGNLFAESIVTSYVNGEDGIAEKSGCKPGWLYGSESDYVFYAFPGLDVAYLINRRQLASFVDHCMLPACMQLEGSYVSPFKVRAAYNCDKRRPNDFWFGIGYCVPLREIENAEMMRGCWAKYCISTMSSSFSTSTTVKVG
;
A
#
# COMPACT_ATOMS: atom_id res chain seq x y z
N MET A 1 -25.36 25.97 -10.26
CA MET A 1 -24.63 25.17 -11.27
C MET A 1 -23.16 25.18 -10.84
N VAL A 2 -22.73 24.17 -10.10
CA VAL A 2 -21.35 24.07 -9.61
C VAL A 2 -20.55 23.30 -10.65
N THR A 3 -19.64 23.99 -11.31
CA THR A 3 -18.73 23.37 -12.27
C THR A 3 -17.72 22.53 -11.48
N ILE A 4 -17.85 21.24 -11.53
CA ILE A 4 -16.86 20.32 -10.98
C ILE A 4 -15.63 20.40 -11.89
N ILE A 5 -14.61 21.09 -11.44
CA ILE A 5 -13.31 21.13 -12.10
C ILE A 5 -12.64 19.77 -11.82
N ASN A 6 -12.67 18.90 -12.83
CA ASN A 6 -11.97 17.61 -12.83
C ASN A 6 -10.46 17.85 -13.00
N GLN A 7 -9.75 18.21 -11.92
CA GLN A 7 -8.30 18.05 -11.81
C GLN A 7 -7.92 17.54 -10.42
N PRO A 8 -8.11 16.23 -10.13
CA PRO A 8 -7.80 15.69 -8.80
C PRO A 8 -6.30 15.66 -8.48
N SER A 9 -5.41 15.59 -9.47
CA SER A 9 -3.97 15.40 -9.25
C SER A 9 -3.26 16.62 -8.70
N VAL A 10 -3.52 17.81 -9.23
CA VAL A 10 -2.80 19.04 -8.84
C VAL A 10 -3.18 19.51 -7.43
N GLN A 11 -4.45 19.31 -7.02
CA GLN A 11 -4.89 19.65 -5.66
C GLN A 11 -4.31 18.69 -4.60
N LYS A 12 -4.14 17.41 -4.93
CA LYS A 12 -3.54 16.40 -4.02
C LYS A 12 -2.08 16.71 -3.72
N ASP A 13 -1.30 17.05 -4.75
CA ASP A 13 0.12 17.36 -4.60
C ASP A 13 0.34 18.61 -3.76
N SER A 14 -0.50 19.64 -3.93
CA SER A 14 -0.45 20.87 -3.15
C SER A 14 -0.81 20.64 -1.69
N PHE A 15 -1.83 19.82 -1.42
CA PHE A 15 -2.25 19.49 -0.07
C PHE A 15 -1.19 18.69 0.68
N LEU A 16 -0.66 17.64 0.05
CA LEU A 16 0.38 16.81 0.67
C LEU A 16 1.67 17.59 0.90
N ALA A 17 2.03 18.51 0.00
CA ALA A 17 3.18 19.42 0.18
C ALA A 17 2.97 20.42 1.33
N ALA A 18 1.74 20.92 1.52
CA ALA A 18 1.40 21.83 2.60
C ALA A 18 1.34 21.15 3.98
N VAL A 19 0.88 19.88 4.03
CA VAL A 19 0.74 19.10 5.27
C VAL A 19 2.06 18.46 5.69
N LEU A 20 3.01 18.28 4.76
CA LEU A 20 4.28 17.59 5.01
C LEU A 20 5.07 18.15 6.20
N PRO A 21 5.28 19.47 6.35
CA PRO A 21 6.00 20.02 7.49
C PRO A 21 5.33 19.70 8.83
N ASP A 22 4.01 19.73 8.89
CA ASP A 22 3.26 19.45 10.11
C ASP A 22 3.19 17.97 10.43
N VAL A 23 3.11 17.09 9.43
CA VAL A 23 3.21 15.66 9.61
C VAL A 23 4.59 15.26 10.13
N ILE A 24 5.66 15.89 9.66
CA ILE A 24 7.02 15.68 10.16
C ILE A 24 7.16 16.18 11.59
N LYS A 25 6.64 17.39 11.90
CA LYS A 25 6.67 17.96 13.26
C LYS A 25 5.87 17.17 14.28
N ASN A 26 4.65 16.73 13.91
CA ASN A 26 3.71 16.10 14.84
C ASN A 26 3.96 14.61 15.09
N ASN A 27 4.80 13.94 14.29
CA ASN A 27 5.09 12.52 14.45
C ASN A 27 6.35 12.23 15.30
N GLY A 28 6.97 13.27 15.90
CA GLY A 28 8.25 13.12 16.59
C GLY A 28 9.40 12.86 15.62
N THR A 29 10.52 12.39 16.13
CA THR A 29 11.65 11.98 15.29
C THR A 29 11.14 10.95 14.27
N PRO A 30 11.29 11.17 12.96
CA PRO A 30 10.86 10.20 11.95
C PRO A 30 11.45 8.85 12.32
N GLN A 31 10.62 7.82 12.40
CA GLN A 31 11.14 6.46 12.55
C GLN A 31 12.00 6.17 11.33
N THR A 32 13.30 6.11 11.53
CA THR A 32 14.25 5.78 10.47
C THR A 32 14.10 4.30 10.16
N TYR A 33 13.49 3.99 9.05
CA TYR A 33 13.47 2.64 8.53
C TYR A 33 14.71 2.45 7.65
N TYR A 34 15.61 1.58 8.09
CA TYR A 34 16.71 1.17 7.23
C TYR A 34 16.17 0.29 6.10
N PHE A 35 16.56 0.60 4.87
CA PHE A 35 16.12 -0.14 3.68
C PHE A 35 16.31 -1.66 3.81
N GLY A 36 17.40 -2.12 4.46
CA GLY A 36 17.63 -3.56 4.73
C GLY A 36 16.60 -4.22 5.64
N GLU A 37 16.03 -3.50 6.62
CA GLU A 37 14.97 -4.00 7.50
C GLU A 37 13.63 -4.05 6.74
N GLN A 38 13.38 -3.08 5.86
CA GLN A 38 12.21 -3.07 5.00
C GLN A 38 12.23 -4.19 3.96
N LEU A 39 13.40 -4.54 3.42
CA LEU A 39 13.54 -5.69 2.53
C LEU A 39 13.08 -6.98 3.22
N HIS A 40 13.50 -7.22 4.46
CA HIS A 40 13.06 -8.39 5.21
C HIS A 40 11.53 -8.43 5.43
N VAL A 41 10.91 -7.29 5.68
CA VAL A 41 9.43 -7.19 5.78
C VAL A 41 8.77 -7.49 4.43
N GLY A 42 9.35 -7.00 3.33
CA GLY A 42 8.93 -7.33 1.98
C GLY A 42 8.99 -8.84 1.71
N ASP A 43 10.13 -9.47 1.99
CA ASP A 43 10.34 -10.92 1.81
C ASP A 43 9.29 -11.75 2.55
N VAL A 44 8.94 -11.37 3.79
CA VAL A 44 7.87 -12.03 4.56
C VAL A 44 6.51 -11.92 3.86
N GLY A 45 6.18 -10.76 3.34
CA GLY A 45 4.92 -10.54 2.60
C GLY A 45 4.84 -11.41 1.34
N GLU A 46 5.93 -11.45 0.61
CA GLU A 46 6.08 -12.24 -0.62
C GLU A 46 5.98 -13.74 -0.35
N GLU A 47 6.64 -14.25 0.69
CA GLU A 47 6.53 -15.64 1.11
C GLU A 47 5.10 -16.04 1.47
N ILE A 48 4.38 -15.16 2.19
CA ILE A 48 2.96 -15.36 2.52
C ILE A 48 2.12 -15.41 1.24
N PHE A 49 2.36 -14.48 0.31
CA PHE A 49 1.64 -14.43 -0.97
C PHE A 49 1.89 -15.69 -1.82
N GLU A 50 3.14 -16.13 -1.93
CA GLU A 50 3.48 -17.35 -2.68
C GLU A 50 2.81 -18.61 -2.08
N ARG A 51 2.75 -18.72 -0.74
CA ARG A 51 2.01 -19.80 -0.07
C ARG A 51 0.52 -19.76 -0.38
N PHE A 52 -0.05 -18.56 -0.38
CA PHE A 52 -1.44 -18.34 -0.78
C PHE A 52 -1.69 -18.78 -2.23
N CYS A 53 -0.84 -18.38 -3.17
CA CYS A 53 -0.95 -18.77 -4.58
C CYS A 53 -0.79 -20.28 -4.77
N LYS A 54 0.19 -20.94 -4.12
CA LYS A 54 0.35 -22.41 -4.16
C LYS A 54 -0.93 -23.13 -3.73
N LYS A 55 -1.57 -22.68 -2.63
CA LYS A 55 -2.84 -23.24 -2.18
C LYS A 55 -3.95 -23.07 -3.22
N TRP A 56 -4.05 -21.90 -3.85
CA TRP A 56 -5.05 -21.64 -4.88
C TRP A 56 -4.82 -22.44 -6.16
N ILE A 57 -3.58 -22.64 -6.55
CA ILE A 57 -3.22 -23.55 -7.67
C ILE A 57 -3.65 -24.98 -7.35
N THR A 58 -3.32 -25.48 -6.16
CA THR A 58 -3.74 -26.83 -5.73
C THR A 58 -5.26 -27.01 -5.71
N GLN A 59 -6.00 -25.93 -5.42
CA GLN A 59 -7.47 -25.93 -5.44
C GLN A 59 -8.08 -25.73 -6.84
N GLY A 60 -7.26 -25.56 -7.87
CA GLY A 60 -7.72 -25.27 -9.23
C GLY A 60 -8.33 -23.87 -9.42
N LYS A 61 -8.17 -22.97 -8.45
CA LYS A 61 -8.65 -21.59 -8.52
C LYS A 61 -7.72 -20.66 -9.30
N MET A 62 -6.48 -21.05 -9.43
CA MET A 62 -5.42 -20.37 -10.17
C MET A 62 -4.63 -21.41 -10.93
N THR A 63 -4.08 -21.08 -12.08
CA THR A 63 -3.28 -22.02 -12.89
C THR A 63 -1.79 -21.77 -12.76
N GLU A 64 -1.40 -20.49 -12.59
CA GLU A 64 0.00 -20.11 -12.60
C GLU A 64 0.22 -18.81 -11.82
N ILE A 65 1.41 -18.69 -11.22
CA ILE A 65 1.99 -17.46 -10.69
C ILE A 65 3.33 -17.20 -11.38
N THR A 66 3.53 -16.01 -11.88
CA THR A 66 4.79 -15.53 -12.48
C THR A 66 5.39 -14.43 -11.61
N ASP A 67 6.64 -14.60 -11.15
CA ASP A 67 7.40 -13.58 -10.44
C ASP A 67 7.88 -12.51 -11.43
N LEU A 68 7.43 -11.28 -11.27
CA LEU A 68 7.76 -10.13 -12.14
C LEU A 68 8.84 -9.22 -11.55
N ARG A 69 9.23 -9.40 -10.30
CA ARG A 69 10.17 -8.53 -9.56
C ARG A 69 11.57 -8.46 -10.21
N LYS A 70 11.92 -9.43 -11.04
CA LYS A 70 13.21 -9.46 -11.77
C LYS A 70 13.18 -8.64 -13.07
N PHE A 71 12.01 -8.20 -13.51
CA PHE A 71 11.85 -7.48 -14.77
C PHE A 71 11.67 -5.98 -14.49
N THR A 72 12.64 -5.19 -14.92
CA THR A 72 12.69 -3.73 -14.68
C THR A 72 11.43 -3.00 -15.17
N GLU A 73 10.80 -3.48 -16.23
CA GLU A 73 9.57 -2.90 -16.76
C GLU A 73 8.40 -3.02 -15.78
N TYR A 74 8.29 -4.13 -15.03
CA TYR A 74 7.25 -4.35 -14.03
C TYR A 74 7.58 -3.70 -12.69
N GLN A 75 8.87 -3.60 -12.34
CA GLN A 75 9.30 -2.83 -11.18
C GLN A 75 8.91 -1.34 -11.30
N LYS A 76 9.00 -0.76 -12.52
CA LYS A 76 8.57 0.62 -12.78
C LYS A 76 7.06 0.82 -12.66
N LYS A 77 6.30 -0.28 -12.74
CA LYS A 77 4.84 -0.32 -12.66
C LYS A 77 4.34 -0.70 -11.27
N ASP A 78 5.25 -0.90 -10.32
CA ASP A 78 4.96 -1.45 -8.98
C ASP A 78 4.06 -2.70 -9.08
N CYS A 79 4.53 -3.71 -9.85
CA CYS A 79 3.86 -5.01 -10.04
C CYS A 79 4.85 -6.13 -9.70
N ASP A 80 4.54 -6.90 -8.64
CA ASP A 80 5.41 -7.95 -8.14
C ASP A 80 5.15 -9.30 -8.79
N TYR A 81 3.88 -9.62 -9.10
CA TYR A 81 3.48 -10.91 -9.65
C TYR A 81 2.38 -10.77 -10.71
N ALA A 82 2.34 -11.76 -11.62
CA ALA A 82 1.19 -12.01 -12.47
C ALA A 82 0.54 -13.35 -12.09
N CYS A 83 -0.76 -13.34 -11.84
CA CYS A 83 -1.56 -14.50 -11.51
C CYS A 83 -2.45 -14.88 -12.69
N THR A 84 -2.33 -16.11 -13.20
CA THR A 84 -3.17 -16.63 -14.29
C THR A 84 -4.27 -17.52 -13.70
N TYR A 85 -5.50 -17.29 -14.15
CA TYR A 85 -6.70 -18.00 -13.71
C TYR A 85 -7.15 -19.04 -14.77
N PRO A 86 -7.99 -20.03 -14.40
CA PRO A 86 -8.44 -21.10 -15.32
C PRO A 86 -9.12 -20.60 -16.59
N ASN A 87 -9.71 -19.43 -16.56
CA ASN A 87 -10.34 -18.77 -17.72
C ASN A 87 -9.36 -18.02 -18.62
N GLY A 88 -8.04 -18.16 -18.37
CA GLY A 88 -6.98 -17.46 -19.08
C GLY A 88 -6.76 -16.00 -18.68
N LYS A 89 -7.59 -15.45 -17.77
CA LYS A 89 -7.41 -14.09 -17.27
C LYS A 89 -6.10 -13.98 -16.49
N LYS A 90 -5.32 -12.96 -16.79
CA LYS A 90 -4.12 -12.58 -16.02
C LYS A 90 -4.42 -11.33 -15.20
N LEU A 91 -4.04 -11.34 -13.93
CA LEU A 91 -4.14 -10.21 -13.02
C LEU A 91 -2.76 -9.88 -12.46
N LEU A 92 -2.43 -8.60 -12.44
CA LEU A 92 -1.21 -8.07 -11.86
C LEU A 92 -1.43 -7.80 -10.37
N MET A 93 -0.45 -8.21 -9.57
CA MET A 93 -0.48 -8.10 -8.11
C MET A 93 0.67 -7.27 -7.60
N GLU A 94 0.38 -6.39 -6.69
CA GLU A 94 1.34 -5.73 -5.81
C GLU A 94 1.28 -6.42 -4.45
N VAL A 95 2.42 -6.67 -3.82
CA VAL A 95 2.50 -7.31 -2.49
C VAL A 95 3.02 -6.31 -1.47
N LYS A 96 2.31 -6.16 -0.39
CA LYS A 96 2.68 -5.31 0.75
C LYS A 96 2.58 -6.08 2.05
N CYS A 97 3.42 -5.70 3.01
CA CYS A 97 3.44 -6.30 4.34
C CYS A 97 3.60 -5.23 5.42
N ASP A 98 2.85 -5.36 6.51
CA ASP A 98 3.09 -4.62 7.75
C ASP A 98 3.14 -5.62 8.92
N THR A 99 4.31 -5.76 9.54
CA THR A 99 4.52 -6.66 10.68
C THR A 99 3.96 -6.10 11.98
N ARG A 100 3.58 -4.83 12.01
CA ARG A 100 2.99 -4.17 13.18
C ARG A 100 1.52 -4.53 13.34
N LYS A 101 1.06 -4.57 14.59
CA LYS A 101 -0.34 -4.89 14.93
C LYS A 101 -1.24 -3.64 14.94
N THR A 102 -1.07 -2.74 13.97
CA THR A 102 -1.80 -1.47 13.97
C THR A 102 -3.24 -1.58 13.49
N GLY A 103 -3.55 -2.59 12.69
CA GLY A 103 -4.84 -2.72 12.01
C GLY A 103 -5.08 -1.64 10.96
N ASN A 104 -4.01 -0.99 10.47
CA ASN A 104 -4.08 0.03 9.43
C ASN A 104 -3.25 -0.39 8.22
N LEU A 105 -3.83 -0.26 7.05
CA LEU A 105 -3.13 -0.34 5.77
C LEU A 105 -2.48 1.01 5.48
N PHE A 106 -1.20 1.03 5.11
CA PHE A 106 -0.54 2.25 4.66
C PHE A 106 -0.69 2.40 3.15
N ALA A 107 -1.61 3.26 2.74
CA ALA A 107 -1.88 3.59 1.34
C ALA A 107 -0.94 4.72 0.89
N GLU A 108 0.26 4.36 0.42
CA GLU A 108 1.26 5.32 -0.03
C GLU A 108 0.79 6.04 -1.29
N SER A 109 0.66 7.37 -1.20
CA SER A 109 0.10 8.21 -2.25
C SER A 109 1.17 8.92 -3.07
N ILE A 110 2.26 9.35 -2.40
CA ILE A 110 3.37 10.07 -3.02
C ILE A 110 4.69 9.58 -2.42
N VAL A 111 5.72 9.50 -3.26
CA VAL A 111 7.10 9.30 -2.85
C VAL A 111 7.90 10.53 -3.27
N THR A 112 8.52 11.22 -2.32
CA THR A 112 9.38 12.37 -2.57
C THR A 112 10.81 12.01 -2.21
N SER A 113 11.72 12.15 -3.16
CA SER A 113 13.15 11.87 -3.01
C SER A 113 13.94 13.14 -2.77
N TYR A 114 15.00 13.02 -1.98
CA TYR A 114 15.92 14.10 -1.63
C TYR A 114 17.36 13.60 -1.74
N VAL A 115 18.27 14.55 -1.97
CA VAL A 115 19.72 14.35 -1.91
C VAL A 115 20.30 15.40 -0.96
N ASN A 116 21.16 15.01 -0.04
CA ASN A 116 21.90 15.96 0.78
C ASN A 116 22.99 16.61 -0.08
N GLY A 117 22.93 17.93 -0.21
CA GLY A 117 23.99 18.72 -0.82
C GLY A 117 25.29 18.72 0.03
N GLU A 118 26.38 19.24 -0.55
CA GLU A 118 27.70 19.33 0.13
C GLU A 118 27.65 20.25 1.37
N ASP A 119 26.70 21.19 1.41
CA ASP A 119 26.43 22.07 2.54
C ASP A 119 25.52 21.44 3.63
N GLY A 120 25.12 20.18 3.45
CA GLY A 120 24.22 19.47 4.35
C GLY A 120 22.75 19.89 4.23
N ILE A 121 22.41 20.72 3.24
CA ILE A 121 21.03 21.10 2.95
C ILE A 121 20.41 20.03 2.02
N ALA A 122 19.26 19.52 2.42
CA ALA A 122 18.53 18.53 1.61
C ALA A 122 17.81 19.20 0.44
N GLU A 123 18.15 18.80 -0.77
CA GLU A 123 17.51 19.24 -1.99
C GLU A 123 16.54 18.17 -2.51
N LYS A 124 15.35 18.61 -2.95
CA LYS A 124 14.37 17.71 -3.56
C LYS A 124 14.88 17.24 -4.92
N SER A 125 15.12 15.93 -5.05
CA SER A 125 15.61 15.32 -6.28
C SER A 125 14.52 14.69 -7.15
N GLY A 126 13.33 14.44 -6.60
CA GLY A 126 12.23 13.87 -7.36
C GLY A 126 10.92 13.75 -6.59
N CYS A 127 9.85 13.54 -7.34
CA CYS A 127 8.54 13.22 -6.80
C CYS A 127 7.82 12.27 -7.78
N LYS A 128 7.25 11.19 -7.26
CA LYS A 128 6.45 10.25 -8.06
C LYS A 128 5.21 9.80 -7.28
N PRO A 129 4.15 9.35 -7.97
CA PRO A 129 3.04 8.69 -7.29
C PRO A 129 3.54 7.49 -6.48
N GLY A 130 2.99 7.29 -5.28
CA GLY A 130 3.17 6.07 -4.51
C GLY A 130 2.35 4.92 -5.10
N TRP A 131 2.50 3.71 -4.55
CA TRP A 131 1.89 2.50 -5.12
C TRP A 131 0.35 2.58 -5.27
N LEU A 132 -0.32 3.34 -4.40
CA LEU A 132 -1.78 3.48 -4.47
C LEU A 132 -2.25 4.03 -5.83
N TYR A 133 -1.53 5.02 -6.36
CA TYR A 133 -1.88 5.70 -7.62
C TYR A 133 -0.95 5.35 -8.78
N GLY A 134 0.32 5.06 -8.50
CA GLY A 134 1.35 4.81 -9.51
C GLY A 134 1.41 3.38 -9.99
N SER A 135 0.99 2.40 -9.18
CA SER A 135 1.02 1.00 -9.59
C SER A 135 0.02 0.71 -10.71
N GLU A 136 0.41 -0.15 -11.63
CA GLU A 136 -0.47 -0.71 -12.66
C GLU A 136 -1.11 -2.05 -12.23
N SER A 137 -0.90 -2.48 -10.97
CA SER A 137 -1.51 -3.71 -10.44
C SER A 137 -3.04 -3.62 -10.42
N ASP A 138 -3.69 -4.76 -10.65
CA ASP A 138 -5.15 -4.89 -10.51
C ASP A 138 -5.54 -4.98 -9.04
N TYR A 139 -4.73 -5.72 -8.25
CA TYR A 139 -4.96 -5.97 -6.84
C TYR A 139 -3.69 -5.72 -6.02
N VAL A 140 -3.90 -5.38 -4.77
CA VAL A 140 -2.87 -5.37 -3.72
C VAL A 140 -3.15 -6.53 -2.77
N PHE A 141 -2.15 -7.39 -2.57
CA PHE A 141 -2.13 -8.35 -1.49
C PHE A 141 -1.40 -7.73 -0.30
N TYR A 142 -2.13 -7.43 0.77
CA TYR A 142 -1.57 -6.78 1.94
C TYR A 142 -1.57 -7.73 3.14
N ALA A 143 -0.38 -8.17 3.56
CA ALA A 143 -0.22 -9.10 4.67
C ALA A 143 0.02 -8.38 6.00
N PHE A 144 -0.62 -8.87 7.06
CA PHE A 144 -0.44 -8.44 8.44
C PHE A 144 -0.11 -9.67 9.31
N PRO A 145 1.15 -10.18 9.27
CA PRO A 145 1.52 -11.39 10.02
C PRO A 145 1.25 -11.25 11.52
N GLY A 146 1.46 -10.06 12.08
CA GLY A 146 1.21 -9.78 13.49
C GLY A 146 -0.27 -9.88 13.91
N LEU A 147 -1.21 -9.83 12.96
CA LEU A 147 -2.65 -10.00 13.15
C LEU A 147 -3.16 -11.33 12.60
N ASP A 148 -2.29 -12.15 12.02
CA ASP A 148 -2.63 -13.41 11.33
C ASP A 148 -3.64 -13.24 10.19
N VAL A 149 -3.63 -12.09 9.50
CA VAL A 149 -4.56 -11.81 8.40
C VAL A 149 -3.84 -11.25 7.18
N ALA A 150 -4.39 -11.55 6.00
CA ALA A 150 -4.03 -10.90 4.74
C ALA A 150 -5.29 -10.47 4.00
N TYR A 151 -5.16 -9.40 3.24
CA TYR A 151 -6.24 -8.86 2.41
C TYR A 151 -5.82 -8.87 0.94
N LEU A 152 -6.72 -9.29 0.08
CA LEU A 152 -6.64 -9.07 -1.35
C LEU A 152 -7.62 -7.96 -1.71
N ILE A 153 -7.14 -6.81 -2.18
CA ILE A 153 -7.95 -5.61 -2.36
C ILE A 153 -7.81 -5.12 -3.79
N ASN A 154 -8.93 -4.82 -4.45
CA ASN A 154 -8.90 -4.13 -5.74
C ASN A 154 -8.24 -2.75 -5.54
N ARG A 155 -7.08 -2.54 -6.17
CA ARG A 155 -6.27 -1.33 -5.98
C ARG A 155 -6.99 -0.07 -6.44
N ARG A 156 -7.64 -0.13 -7.61
CA ARG A 156 -8.35 1.05 -8.15
C ARG A 156 -9.53 1.45 -7.28
N GLN A 157 -10.24 0.46 -6.74
CA GLN A 157 -11.35 0.73 -5.83
C GLN A 157 -10.85 1.29 -4.49
N LEU A 158 -9.70 0.80 -3.98
CA LEU A 158 -9.08 1.37 -2.80
C LEU A 158 -8.65 2.83 -3.03
N ALA A 159 -8.07 3.15 -4.19
CA ALA A 159 -7.73 4.52 -4.55
C ALA A 159 -8.98 5.42 -4.60
N SER A 160 -10.06 4.93 -5.22
CA SER A 160 -11.35 5.64 -5.26
C SER A 160 -11.92 5.85 -3.85
N PHE A 161 -11.83 4.83 -2.98
CA PHE A 161 -12.26 4.95 -1.58
C PHE A 161 -11.47 6.03 -0.83
N VAL A 162 -10.15 6.04 -0.97
CA VAL A 162 -9.30 7.07 -0.38
C VAL A 162 -9.70 8.46 -0.89
N ASP A 163 -9.90 8.61 -2.19
CA ASP A 163 -10.26 9.90 -2.79
C ASP A 163 -11.62 10.43 -2.32
N HIS A 164 -12.63 9.57 -2.23
CA HIS A 164 -14.00 10.00 -1.94
C HIS A 164 -14.32 10.07 -0.45
N CYS A 165 -13.70 9.22 0.36
CA CYS A 165 -14.04 9.10 1.78
C CYS A 165 -12.99 9.70 2.71
N MET A 166 -11.70 9.50 2.39
CA MET A 166 -10.61 9.86 3.29
C MET A 166 -10.05 11.25 3.01
N LEU A 167 -9.85 11.61 1.75
CA LEU A 167 -9.29 12.92 1.39
C LEU A 167 -10.17 14.07 1.88
N PRO A 168 -11.48 14.09 1.67
CA PRO A 168 -12.35 15.12 2.23
C PRO A 168 -12.32 15.20 3.75
N ALA A 169 -12.29 14.06 4.44
CA ALA A 169 -12.20 14.02 5.90
C ALA A 169 -10.87 14.59 6.42
N CYS A 170 -9.77 14.36 5.70
CA CYS A 170 -8.47 14.97 6.02
C CYS A 170 -8.44 16.48 5.74
N MET A 171 -9.12 16.95 4.71
CA MET A 171 -9.15 18.38 4.32
C MET A 171 -10.01 19.25 5.26
N GLN A 172 -10.96 18.67 5.97
CA GLN A 172 -11.79 19.40 6.95
C GLN A 172 -11.05 19.74 8.25
N LEU A 173 -9.76 19.42 8.35
CA LEU A 173 -8.97 19.44 9.58
C LEU A 173 -8.31 20.77 9.93
N GLU A 174 -8.75 21.89 9.41
CA GLU A 174 -8.35 23.18 9.98
C GLU A 174 -9.01 23.37 11.35
N GLY A 175 -8.38 22.81 12.38
CA GLY A 175 -8.51 23.31 13.74
C GLY A 175 -9.28 22.53 14.77
N SER A 176 -9.43 21.20 14.78
CA SER A 176 -9.80 20.44 16.00
C SER A 176 -10.39 19.03 15.78
N TYR A 177 -10.28 18.47 14.62
CA TYR A 177 -10.90 17.18 14.34
C TYR A 177 -9.94 16.03 14.60
N VAL A 178 -10.32 15.09 15.48
CA VAL A 178 -9.65 13.80 15.63
C VAL A 178 -10.17 12.86 14.53
N SER A 179 -9.63 12.99 13.32
CA SER A 179 -9.93 12.05 12.25
C SER A 179 -9.39 10.67 12.61
N PRO A 180 -10.13 9.57 12.41
CA PRO A 180 -9.60 8.21 12.47
C PRO A 180 -8.56 7.97 11.37
N PHE A 181 -8.49 8.83 10.38
CA PHE A 181 -7.62 8.73 9.22
C PHE A 181 -6.38 9.60 9.41
N LYS A 182 -5.21 8.96 9.49
CA LYS A 182 -3.95 9.66 9.70
C LYS A 182 -3.15 9.68 8.42
N VAL A 183 -2.70 10.88 8.02
CA VAL A 183 -1.62 11.02 7.04
C VAL A 183 -0.32 10.69 7.75
N ARG A 184 0.55 9.91 7.11
CA ARG A 184 1.86 9.51 7.60
C ARG A 184 2.92 9.73 6.55
N ALA A 185 4.10 10.10 7.01
CA ALA A 185 5.32 10.06 6.23
C ALA A 185 6.21 8.94 6.76
N ALA A 186 6.64 8.05 5.86
CA ALA A 186 7.63 7.02 6.14
C ALA A 186 8.97 7.49 5.57
N TYR A 187 9.95 7.70 6.43
CA TYR A 187 11.30 8.05 6.02
C TYR A 187 12.07 6.80 5.66
N ASN A 188 12.72 6.81 4.51
CA ASN A 188 13.54 5.72 4.02
C ASN A 188 14.91 6.26 3.55
N CYS A 189 15.98 5.51 3.83
CA CYS A 189 17.32 5.79 3.32
C CYS A 189 18.01 4.50 2.88
N ASP A 190 18.90 4.60 1.89
CA ASP A 190 19.75 3.49 1.47
C ASP A 190 21.13 3.65 2.11
N LYS A 191 21.56 2.67 2.93
CA LYS A 191 22.89 2.67 3.56
C LYS A 191 24.05 2.75 2.56
N ARG A 192 23.81 2.28 1.32
CA ARG A 192 24.80 2.34 0.23
C ARG A 192 24.90 3.74 -0.39
N ARG A 193 23.88 4.56 -0.20
CA ARG A 193 23.78 5.93 -0.67
C ARG A 193 23.27 6.83 0.45
N PRO A 194 24.14 7.12 1.48
CA PRO A 194 23.69 7.76 2.71
C PRO A 194 23.18 9.19 2.52
N ASN A 195 23.51 9.81 1.38
CA ASN A 195 23.01 11.14 1.02
C ASN A 195 21.65 11.10 0.34
N ASP A 196 21.20 9.91 -0.12
CA ASP A 196 19.92 9.73 -0.79
C ASP A 196 18.88 9.24 0.23
N PHE A 197 17.79 9.96 0.35
CA PHE A 197 16.67 9.54 1.17
C PHE A 197 15.35 9.92 0.51
N TRP A 198 14.27 9.27 0.94
CA TRP A 198 12.94 9.56 0.44
C TRP A 198 11.87 9.41 1.50
N PHE A 199 10.79 10.12 1.31
CA PHE A 199 9.58 10.00 2.11
C PHE A 199 8.48 9.36 1.28
N GLY A 200 7.94 8.25 1.78
CA GLY A 200 6.64 7.76 1.33
C GLY A 200 5.55 8.43 2.16
N ILE A 201 4.67 9.17 1.51
CA ILE A 201 3.57 9.87 2.16
C ILE A 201 2.27 9.19 1.77
N GLY A 202 1.45 8.88 2.75
CA GLY A 202 0.21 8.16 2.50
C GLY A 202 -0.76 8.20 3.67
N TYR A 203 -1.86 7.49 3.49
CA TYR A 203 -2.95 7.40 4.45
C TYR A 203 -2.85 6.08 5.24
N CYS A 204 -2.99 6.17 6.55
CA CYS A 204 -3.25 5.01 7.39
C CYS A 204 -4.74 4.70 7.33
N VAL A 205 -5.12 3.75 6.49
CA VAL A 205 -6.50 3.33 6.28
C VAL A 205 -6.84 2.22 7.27
N PRO A 206 -7.71 2.42 8.26
CA PRO A 206 -8.12 1.36 9.17
C PRO A 206 -8.80 0.23 8.40
N LEU A 207 -8.40 -1.01 8.64
CA LEU A 207 -8.98 -2.18 7.97
C LEU A 207 -10.49 -2.28 8.15
N ARG A 208 -10.99 -1.90 9.33
CA ARG A 208 -12.43 -1.86 9.62
C ARG A 208 -13.21 -0.91 8.69
N GLU A 209 -12.58 0.17 8.24
CA GLU A 209 -13.24 1.13 7.32
C GLU A 209 -13.35 0.51 5.92
N ILE A 210 -12.34 -0.26 5.49
CA ILE A 210 -12.41 -1.04 4.24
C ILE A 210 -13.50 -2.09 4.33
N GLU A 211 -13.59 -2.80 5.48
CA GLU A 211 -14.55 -3.87 5.70
C GLU A 211 -16.01 -3.35 5.74
N ASN A 212 -16.22 -2.13 6.24
CA ASN A 212 -17.55 -1.56 6.46
C ASN A 212 -18.03 -0.65 5.32
N ALA A 213 -17.13 -0.15 4.46
CA ALA A 213 -17.51 0.77 3.40
C ALA A 213 -18.33 0.08 2.31
N GLU A 214 -19.53 0.62 2.04
CA GLU A 214 -20.42 0.13 0.97
C GLU A 214 -19.73 0.10 -0.39
N MET A 215 -18.97 1.15 -0.71
CA MET A 215 -18.25 1.24 -1.99
C MET A 215 -17.09 0.23 -2.12
N MET A 216 -16.66 -0.41 -1.02
CA MET A 216 -15.66 -1.47 -1.02
C MET A 216 -16.27 -2.87 -1.08
N ARG A 217 -17.61 -2.98 -1.07
CA ARG A 217 -18.30 -4.28 -1.12
C ARG A 217 -17.95 -5.04 -2.40
N GLY A 218 -17.52 -6.30 -2.27
CA GLY A 218 -17.07 -7.14 -3.38
C GLY A 218 -15.68 -6.78 -3.94
N CYS A 219 -14.99 -5.78 -3.37
CA CYS A 219 -13.70 -5.31 -3.85
C CYS A 219 -12.53 -5.77 -3.00
N TRP A 220 -12.78 -6.53 -1.94
CA TRP A 220 -11.76 -7.10 -1.06
C TRP A 220 -12.12 -8.52 -0.58
N ALA A 221 -11.10 -9.27 -0.20
CA ALA A 221 -11.24 -10.56 0.47
C ALA A 221 -10.21 -10.67 1.60
N LYS A 222 -10.60 -11.28 2.72
CA LYS A 222 -9.78 -11.49 3.92
C LYS A 222 -9.42 -12.95 4.09
N TYR A 223 -8.18 -13.21 4.42
CA TYR A 223 -7.64 -14.56 4.61
C TYR A 223 -6.92 -14.65 5.94
N CYS A 224 -6.97 -15.83 6.58
CA CYS A 224 -6.17 -16.14 7.75
C CYS A 224 -4.84 -16.75 7.30
N ILE A 225 -3.70 -16.15 7.70
CA ILE A 225 -2.36 -16.54 7.26
C ILE A 225 -1.99 -17.93 7.77
N SER A 226 -2.28 -18.24 9.03
CA SER A 226 -1.98 -19.54 9.64
C SER A 226 -2.68 -20.69 8.91
N THR A 227 -3.89 -20.48 8.38
CA THR A 227 -4.61 -21.49 7.60
C THR A 227 -4.05 -21.68 6.18
N MET A 228 -3.23 -20.74 5.70
CA MET A 228 -2.56 -20.91 4.39
C MET A 228 -1.45 -21.96 4.45
N SER A 229 -0.91 -22.23 5.62
CA SER A 229 0.21 -23.17 5.84
C SER A 229 -0.24 -24.62 6.04
N SER A 230 -1.52 -24.88 6.34
CA SER A 230 -2.01 -26.22 6.62
C SER A 230 -2.42 -26.93 5.32
N SER A 231 -1.69 -27.98 4.99
CA SER A 231 -2.18 -29.07 4.14
C SER A 231 -3.40 -29.71 4.81
N PHE A 232 -4.56 -29.61 4.15
CA PHE A 232 -5.79 -30.33 4.53
C PHE A 232 -6.43 -30.02 5.90
N SER A 233 -7.20 -28.96 5.97
CA SER A 233 -8.49 -28.99 6.68
C SER A 233 -9.46 -28.02 5.99
N THR A 234 -10.56 -28.57 5.53
CA THR A 234 -11.70 -27.91 4.90
C THR A 234 -12.44 -27.06 5.93
N SER A 235 -12.27 -25.78 5.90
CA SER A 235 -13.29 -24.75 6.13
C SER A 235 -12.64 -23.38 6.28
N THR A 236 -12.40 -22.71 5.17
CA THR A 236 -12.04 -21.30 5.20
C THR A 236 -13.32 -20.52 4.89
N THR A 237 -13.91 -19.93 5.90
CA THR A 237 -15.00 -18.98 5.70
C THR A 237 -14.38 -17.72 5.10
N VAL A 238 -14.48 -17.58 3.78
CA VAL A 238 -14.14 -16.34 3.08
C VAL A 238 -15.30 -15.40 3.32
N LYS A 239 -15.10 -14.33 4.08
CA LYS A 239 -16.02 -13.20 4.04
C LYS A 239 -15.66 -12.39 2.80
N VAL A 240 -16.54 -12.43 1.82
CA VAL A 240 -16.50 -11.53 0.66
C VAL A 240 -17.37 -10.33 1.04
N GLY A 241 -16.76 -9.15 1.11
CA GLY A 241 -17.46 -7.89 1.34
C GLY A 241 -17.91 -7.25 0.03
#